data_b6874475aee0d83bcb228a8f32da53b5
#
_entry.id   b6874475aee0d83bcb228a8f32da53b5
#
_cell.length_a   1.000
_cell.length_b   1.000
_cell.length_c   1.000
_cell.angle_alpha   90.00
_cell.angle_beta   90.00
_cell.angle_gamma   90.00
#
_symmetry.space_group_name_H-M   'P 1'
#
loop_
_entity.id
_entity.type
_entity.pdbx_description
1 polymer ?
#
loop_
_entity_poly.entity_id
_entity_poly.type
_entity_poly.pdbx_seq_one_letter_code
_entity_poly.pdbx_strand_id
1 'polypeptide(L)'
;MRTLLAVGFAVAVFVLVPLIITLSSSMLWLAVIVGGIAGYVGPSMYIDRRIAKRRDEHRAGFPDFMDLLVVCADSGLSMEASLERVGHELGDSYPSLCTNIHMANLEIRAGRTMTDALEHLGDRLGLEEARSFATLVQQSAELGSSITEALRVYSDDMRHKRLSRAEEKAYALPAKLAVPMMVCIFPVLFVVILLPVIVRLYTGHY
;
A
#
# COMPACT_ATOMS: atom_id res chain seq x y z
N MET A 1 16.53 -6.02 16.37
CA MET A 1 17.28 -5.15 15.45
C MET A 1 16.74 -3.71 15.35
N ARG A 2 15.43 -3.47 15.27
CA ARG A 2 14.83 -2.10 15.21
C ARG A 2 15.19 -1.24 16.44
N THR A 3 15.11 -1.80 17.65
CA THR A 3 15.42 -1.11 18.90
C THR A 3 16.90 -0.77 19.04
N LEU A 4 17.80 -1.65 18.59
CA LEU A 4 19.26 -1.42 18.65
C LEU A 4 19.70 -0.29 17.70
N LEU A 5 19.11 -0.20 16.49
CA LEU A 5 19.37 0.89 15.55
C LEU A 5 18.82 2.24 16.05
N ALA A 6 17.63 2.25 16.64
CA ALA A 6 17.03 3.45 17.23
C ALA A 6 17.85 3.95 18.43
N VAL A 7 18.27 3.05 19.30
CA VAL A 7 19.13 3.38 20.46
C VAL A 7 20.51 3.85 19.99
N GLY A 8 21.13 3.19 19.00
CA GLY A 8 22.40 3.61 18.42
C GLY A 8 22.34 5.01 17.80
N PHE A 9 21.27 5.33 17.09
CA PHE A 9 21.07 6.65 16.50
C PHE A 9 20.79 7.73 17.57
N ALA A 10 19.98 7.42 18.57
CA ALA A 10 19.72 8.31 19.70
C ALA A 10 21.01 8.61 20.50
N VAL A 11 21.84 7.59 20.75
CA VAL A 11 23.14 7.74 21.42
C VAL A 11 24.13 8.55 20.56
N ALA A 12 24.16 8.32 19.25
CA ALA A 12 25.01 9.10 18.34
C ALA A 12 24.61 10.57 18.29
N VAL A 13 23.32 10.88 18.26
CA VAL A 13 22.79 12.25 18.32
C VAL A 13 23.10 12.86 19.69
N PHE A 14 22.93 12.11 20.77
CA PHE A 14 23.22 12.57 22.13
C PHE A 14 24.71 12.95 22.33
N VAL A 15 25.61 12.23 21.70
CA VAL A 15 27.07 12.45 21.82
C VAL A 15 27.56 13.53 20.83
N LEU A 16 27.04 13.58 19.60
CA LEU A 16 27.52 14.48 18.56
C LEU A 16 26.95 15.90 18.66
N VAL A 17 25.69 16.07 19.09
CA VAL A 17 25.06 17.40 19.18
C VAL A 17 25.75 18.32 20.21
N PRO A 18 26.07 17.90 21.45
CA PRO A 18 26.78 18.77 22.40
C PRO A 18 28.24 18.99 22.02
N LEU A 19 28.84 18.15 21.20
CA LEU A 19 30.23 18.29 20.75
C LEU A 19 30.38 19.38 19.65
N ILE A 20 29.32 19.64 18.89
CA ILE A 20 29.35 20.56 17.72
C ILE A 20 28.81 21.95 18.07
N ILE A 21 27.92 22.07 19.06
CA ILE A 21 27.20 23.32 19.34
C ILE A 21 27.21 23.62 20.85
N THR A 22 27.81 24.71 21.27
CA THR A 22 27.71 25.26 22.62
C THR A 22 26.33 25.90 22.82
N LEU A 23 25.32 25.03 23.10
CA LEU A 23 23.94 25.46 23.32
C LEU A 23 23.63 25.64 24.81
N SER A 24 22.74 26.59 25.12
CA SER A 24 22.17 26.77 26.46
C SER A 24 21.51 25.46 26.95
N SER A 25 21.58 25.17 28.26
CA SER A 25 21.12 23.96 28.90
C SER A 25 19.68 23.55 28.52
N SER A 26 18.78 24.52 28.33
CA SER A 26 17.37 24.27 27.93
C SER A 26 17.23 23.79 26.48
N MET A 27 18.07 24.25 25.56
CA MET A 27 18.07 23.81 24.17
C MET A 27 18.67 22.41 24.00
N LEU A 28 19.58 21.99 24.86
CA LEU A 28 20.12 20.61 24.88
C LEU A 28 19.03 19.58 25.18
N TRP A 29 18.18 19.83 26.18
CA TRP A 29 17.07 18.91 26.49
C TRP A 29 16.06 18.80 25.34
N LEU A 30 15.73 19.90 24.69
CA LEU A 30 14.88 19.90 23.50
C LEU A 30 15.50 19.11 22.34
N ALA A 31 16.78 19.29 22.07
CA ALA A 31 17.49 18.56 21.01
C ALA A 31 17.54 17.05 21.27
N VAL A 32 17.73 16.63 22.53
CA VAL A 32 17.74 15.23 22.94
C VAL A 32 16.34 14.59 22.75
N ILE A 33 15.29 15.31 23.16
CA ILE A 33 13.91 14.80 23.00
C ILE A 33 13.55 14.69 21.51
N VAL A 34 13.81 15.70 20.71
CA VAL A 34 13.54 15.70 19.26
C VAL A 34 14.39 14.65 18.53
N GLY A 35 15.67 14.55 18.88
CA GLY A 35 16.57 13.51 18.34
C GLY A 35 16.14 12.09 18.70
N GLY A 36 15.69 11.86 19.92
CA GLY A 36 15.14 10.58 20.37
C GLY A 36 13.87 10.19 19.62
N ILE A 37 12.94 11.13 19.46
CA ILE A 37 11.70 10.92 18.68
C ILE A 37 12.03 10.66 17.21
N ALA A 38 12.90 11.44 16.60
CA ALA A 38 13.32 11.27 15.21
C ALA A 38 14.05 9.94 14.98
N GLY A 39 14.91 9.53 15.91
CA GLY A 39 15.62 8.25 15.86
C GLY A 39 14.71 7.04 16.03
N TYR A 40 13.60 7.17 16.77
CA TYR A 40 12.62 6.10 16.91
C TYR A 40 11.63 6.03 15.74
N VAL A 41 11.12 7.18 15.31
CA VAL A 41 10.08 7.28 14.23
C VAL A 41 10.71 7.14 12.85
N GLY A 42 11.91 7.69 12.62
CA GLY A 42 12.56 7.71 11.32
C GLY A 42 12.75 6.33 10.67
N PRO A 43 13.38 5.35 11.35
CA PRO A 43 13.56 4.00 10.79
C PRO A 43 12.25 3.26 10.57
N SER A 44 11.26 3.47 11.46
CA SER A 44 9.92 2.88 11.32
C SER A 44 9.25 3.39 10.05
N MET A 45 9.21 4.70 9.86
CA MET A 45 8.58 5.35 8.72
C MET A 45 9.24 4.99 7.37
N TYR A 46 10.58 4.82 7.38
CA TYR A 46 11.30 4.37 6.19
C TYR A 46 10.95 2.93 5.79
N ILE A 47 10.90 2.02 6.78
CA ILE A 47 10.54 0.61 6.54
C ILE A 47 9.08 0.51 6.10
N ASP A 48 8.17 1.22 6.77
CA ASP A 48 6.74 1.19 6.45
C ASP A 48 6.48 1.73 5.02
N ARG A 49 7.19 2.78 4.59
CA ARG A 49 7.14 3.28 3.20
C ARG A 49 7.65 2.26 2.19
N ARG A 50 8.72 1.52 2.50
CA ARG A 50 9.21 0.46 1.63
C ARG A 50 8.25 -0.71 1.52
N ILE A 51 7.64 -1.11 2.64
CA ILE A 51 6.61 -2.16 2.66
C ILE A 51 5.40 -1.71 1.84
N ALA A 52 4.92 -0.47 2.06
CA ALA A 52 3.80 0.10 1.30
C ALA A 52 4.09 0.10 -0.20
N LYS A 53 5.27 0.58 -0.62
CA LYS A 53 5.66 0.59 -2.05
C LYS A 53 5.67 -0.81 -2.67
N ARG A 54 6.20 -1.82 -1.98
CA ARG A 54 6.16 -3.21 -2.48
C ARG A 54 4.73 -3.74 -2.55
N ARG A 55 3.92 -3.44 -1.54
CA ARG A 55 2.51 -3.85 -1.53
C ARG A 55 1.70 -3.19 -2.65
N ASP A 56 1.99 -1.94 -2.96
CA ASP A 56 1.36 -1.23 -4.09
C ASP A 56 1.79 -1.84 -5.44
N GLU A 57 3.07 -2.22 -5.59
CA GLU A 57 3.57 -2.97 -6.75
C GLU A 57 2.84 -4.33 -6.89
N HIS A 58 2.75 -5.10 -5.80
CA HIS A 58 2.01 -6.37 -5.80
C HIS A 58 0.55 -6.18 -6.19
N ARG A 59 -0.12 -5.17 -5.63
CA ARG A 59 -1.52 -4.86 -5.93
C ARG A 59 -1.75 -4.42 -7.37
N ALA A 60 -0.79 -3.71 -7.96
CA ALA A 60 -0.85 -3.30 -9.35
C ALA A 60 -0.61 -4.46 -10.31
N GLY A 61 0.37 -5.32 -10.01
CA GLY A 61 0.77 -6.45 -10.87
C GLY A 61 -0.09 -7.70 -10.73
N PHE A 62 -0.82 -7.86 -9.62
CA PHE A 62 -1.58 -9.09 -9.37
C PHE A 62 -2.69 -9.36 -10.39
N PRO A 63 -3.46 -8.38 -10.89
CA PRO A 63 -4.39 -8.60 -11.99
C PRO A 63 -3.71 -9.06 -13.30
N ASP A 64 -2.57 -8.45 -13.64
CA ASP A 64 -1.81 -8.81 -14.84
C ASP A 64 -1.24 -10.25 -14.71
N PHE A 65 -0.83 -10.63 -13.49
CA PHE A 65 -0.45 -12.02 -13.16
C PHE A 65 -1.62 -12.99 -13.39
N MET A 66 -2.82 -12.64 -12.94
CA MET A 66 -4.01 -13.49 -13.11
C MET A 66 -4.39 -13.63 -14.58
N ASP A 67 -4.36 -12.54 -15.35
CA ASP A 67 -4.66 -12.57 -16.78
C ASP A 67 -3.73 -13.49 -17.55
N LEU A 68 -2.43 -13.41 -17.31
CA LEU A 68 -1.43 -14.28 -17.95
C LEU A 68 -1.57 -15.74 -17.48
N LEU A 69 -1.92 -15.96 -16.21
CA LEU A 69 -2.13 -17.29 -15.67
C LEU A 69 -3.31 -17.99 -16.35
N VAL A 70 -4.41 -17.25 -16.60
CA VAL A 70 -5.57 -17.76 -17.37
C VAL A 70 -5.15 -18.17 -18.78
N VAL A 71 -4.39 -17.31 -19.49
CA VAL A 71 -3.91 -17.61 -20.85
C VAL A 71 -3.03 -18.87 -20.87
N CYS A 72 -2.15 -19.02 -19.88
CA CYS A 72 -1.32 -20.22 -19.75
C CYS A 72 -2.17 -21.49 -19.48
N ALA A 73 -3.15 -21.38 -18.58
CA ALA A 73 -4.07 -22.49 -18.27
C ALA A 73 -4.96 -22.87 -19.46
N ASP A 74 -5.47 -21.89 -20.21
CA ASP A 74 -6.23 -22.12 -21.45
C ASP A 74 -5.38 -22.80 -22.53
N SER A 75 -4.07 -22.57 -22.53
CA SER A 75 -3.12 -23.24 -23.42
C SER A 75 -2.76 -24.67 -22.98
N GLY A 76 -3.32 -25.14 -21.85
CA GLY A 76 -3.09 -26.48 -21.32
C GLY A 76 -1.78 -26.65 -20.57
N LEU A 77 -1.12 -25.58 -20.18
CA LEU A 77 0.06 -25.64 -19.31
C LEU A 77 -0.32 -26.07 -17.90
N SER A 78 0.57 -26.86 -17.27
CA SER A 78 0.40 -27.14 -15.83
C SER A 78 0.51 -25.86 -15.01
N MET A 79 -0.07 -25.86 -13.81
CA MET A 79 -0.01 -24.69 -12.93
C MET A 79 1.44 -24.27 -12.61
N GLU A 80 2.32 -25.26 -12.41
CA GLU A 80 3.76 -25.01 -12.14
C GLU A 80 4.45 -24.33 -13.33
N ALA A 81 4.22 -24.86 -14.55
CA ALA A 81 4.77 -24.27 -15.77
C ALA A 81 4.20 -22.88 -16.04
N SER A 82 2.92 -22.65 -15.71
CA SER A 82 2.26 -21.36 -15.82
C SER A 82 2.87 -20.34 -14.85
N LEU A 83 3.08 -20.71 -13.58
CA LEU A 83 3.72 -19.83 -12.58
C LEU A 83 5.13 -19.44 -13.01
N GLU A 84 5.92 -20.37 -13.54
CA GLU A 84 7.27 -20.10 -14.01
C GLU A 84 7.27 -19.13 -15.19
N ARG A 85 6.41 -19.39 -16.19
CA ARG A 85 6.32 -18.57 -17.38
C ARG A 85 5.85 -17.14 -17.07
N VAL A 86 4.80 -17.01 -16.27
CA VAL A 86 4.25 -15.71 -15.86
C VAL A 86 5.26 -14.93 -15.00
N GLY A 87 5.95 -15.64 -14.08
CA GLY A 87 7.01 -15.02 -13.28
C GLY A 87 8.16 -14.47 -14.12
N HIS A 88 8.48 -15.10 -15.25
CA HIS A 88 9.49 -14.59 -16.18
C HIS A 88 8.96 -13.38 -16.98
N GLU A 89 7.73 -13.46 -17.50
CA GLU A 89 7.14 -12.42 -18.35
C GLU A 89 6.93 -11.08 -17.64
N LEU A 90 6.51 -11.15 -16.36
CA LEU A 90 6.27 -9.96 -15.55
C LEU A 90 7.51 -9.42 -14.83
N GLY A 91 8.68 -10.08 -14.99
CA GLY A 91 9.90 -9.79 -14.23
C GLY A 91 10.37 -8.35 -14.34
N ASP A 92 10.30 -7.76 -15.52
CA ASP A 92 10.72 -6.38 -15.78
C ASP A 92 9.73 -5.34 -15.22
N SER A 93 8.43 -5.68 -15.23
CA SER A 93 7.37 -4.75 -14.78
C SER A 93 7.14 -4.78 -13.27
N TYR A 94 7.20 -5.97 -12.67
CA TYR A 94 6.87 -6.20 -11.25
C TYR A 94 7.89 -7.11 -10.55
N PRO A 95 9.14 -6.67 -10.39
CA PRO A 95 10.23 -7.54 -9.92
C PRO A 95 10.00 -8.10 -8.51
N SER A 96 9.36 -7.34 -7.61
CA SER A 96 9.06 -7.83 -6.26
C SER A 96 7.96 -8.90 -6.26
N LEU A 97 6.94 -8.76 -7.11
CA LEU A 97 5.89 -9.77 -7.29
C LEU A 97 6.49 -11.06 -7.87
N CYS A 98 7.28 -10.94 -8.93
CA CYS A 98 7.90 -12.09 -9.61
C CYS A 98 8.87 -12.86 -8.71
N THR A 99 9.62 -12.18 -7.85
CA THR A 99 10.45 -12.83 -6.83
C THR A 99 9.61 -13.74 -5.92
N ASN A 100 8.44 -13.29 -5.49
CA ASN A 100 7.54 -14.08 -4.65
C ASN A 100 6.88 -15.25 -5.41
N ILE A 101 6.51 -15.06 -6.68
CA ILE A 101 6.00 -16.13 -7.55
C ILE A 101 7.08 -17.19 -7.76
N HIS A 102 8.31 -16.78 -8.02
CA HIS A 102 9.44 -17.70 -8.17
C HIS A 102 9.68 -18.50 -6.89
N MET A 103 9.59 -17.88 -5.71
CA MET A 103 9.67 -18.58 -4.42
C MET A 103 8.58 -19.64 -4.27
N ALA A 104 7.33 -19.32 -4.64
CA ALA A 104 6.24 -20.29 -4.60
C ALA A 104 6.51 -21.49 -5.53
N ASN A 105 7.03 -21.23 -6.73
CA ASN A 105 7.39 -22.32 -7.66
C ASN A 105 8.53 -23.17 -7.12
N LEU A 106 9.53 -22.61 -6.46
CA LEU A 106 10.60 -23.36 -5.78
C LEU A 106 10.05 -24.21 -4.63
N GLU A 107 9.07 -23.72 -3.86
CA GLU A 107 8.42 -24.49 -2.80
C GLU A 107 7.69 -25.71 -3.36
N ILE A 108 6.99 -25.56 -4.49
CA ILE A 108 6.32 -26.67 -5.19
C ILE A 108 7.32 -27.70 -5.68
N ARG A 109 8.40 -27.23 -6.32
CA ARG A 109 9.49 -28.12 -6.78
C ARG A 109 10.21 -28.84 -5.64
N ALA A 110 10.23 -28.24 -4.46
CA ALA A 110 10.76 -28.87 -3.25
C ALA A 110 9.81 -29.89 -2.60
N GLY A 111 8.64 -30.14 -3.21
CA GLY A 111 7.68 -31.15 -2.77
C GLY A 111 6.55 -30.61 -1.89
N ARG A 112 6.42 -29.28 -1.75
CA ARG A 112 5.27 -28.70 -1.07
C ARG A 112 4.02 -28.82 -1.93
N THR A 113 2.85 -28.92 -1.30
CA THR A 113 1.59 -28.92 -2.04
C THR A 113 1.37 -27.60 -2.77
N MET A 114 0.69 -27.61 -3.90
CA MET A 114 0.33 -26.40 -4.65
C MET A 114 -0.45 -25.42 -3.76
N THR A 115 -1.40 -25.91 -3.00
CA THR A 115 -2.24 -25.12 -2.10
C THR A 115 -1.42 -24.39 -1.05
N ASP A 116 -0.55 -25.12 -0.33
CA ASP A 116 0.30 -24.51 0.71
C ASP A 116 1.26 -23.45 0.13
N ALA A 117 1.81 -23.72 -1.06
CA ALA A 117 2.72 -22.79 -1.71
C ALA A 117 2.02 -21.48 -2.13
N LEU A 118 0.77 -21.58 -2.61
CA LEU A 118 -0.05 -20.43 -2.97
C LEU A 118 -0.55 -19.67 -1.72
N GLU A 119 -0.87 -20.35 -0.63
CA GLU A 119 -1.21 -19.71 0.64
C GLU A 119 -0.01 -18.89 1.17
N HIS A 120 1.18 -19.48 1.17
CA HIS A 120 2.41 -18.74 1.52
C HIS A 120 2.70 -17.59 0.58
N LEU A 121 2.40 -17.73 -0.71
CA LEU A 121 2.47 -16.63 -1.66
C LEU A 121 1.55 -15.50 -1.25
N GLY A 122 0.28 -15.79 -0.92
CA GLY A 122 -0.70 -14.82 -0.44
C GLY A 122 -0.23 -14.05 0.80
N ASP A 123 0.35 -14.78 1.76
CA ASP A 123 0.91 -14.19 2.98
C ASP A 123 2.10 -13.27 2.70
N ARG A 124 3.02 -13.68 1.84
CA ARG A 124 4.19 -12.86 1.44
C ARG A 124 3.80 -11.60 0.68
N LEU A 125 2.80 -11.69 -0.20
CA LEU A 125 2.29 -10.54 -0.94
C LEU A 125 1.52 -9.56 -0.05
N GLY A 126 0.91 -10.05 1.02
CA GLY A 126 0.08 -9.27 1.94
C GLY A 126 -1.19 -8.73 1.27
N LEU A 127 -1.70 -9.43 0.25
CA LEU A 127 -2.88 -9.07 -0.50
C LEU A 127 -4.02 -10.03 -0.18
N GLU A 128 -5.21 -9.49 0.07
CA GLU A 128 -6.43 -10.28 0.28
C GLU A 128 -6.80 -11.07 -0.98
N GLU A 129 -6.59 -10.44 -2.13
CA GLU A 129 -6.83 -11.05 -3.44
C GLU A 129 -5.97 -12.29 -3.66
N ALA A 130 -4.71 -12.27 -3.24
CA ALA A 130 -3.81 -13.41 -3.39
C ALA A 130 -4.18 -14.57 -2.46
N ARG A 131 -4.69 -14.29 -1.26
CA ARG A 131 -5.23 -15.30 -0.35
C ARG A 131 -6.52 -15.92 -0.89
N SER A 132 -7.42 -15.09 -1.40
CA SER A 132 -8.65 -15.57 -2.04
C SER A 132 -8.36 -16.46 -3.24
N PHE A 133 -7.32 -16.13 -4.02
CA PHE A 133 -6.85 -16.98 -5.12
C PHE A 133 -6.36 -18.34 -4.63
N ALA A 134 -5.55 -18.40 -3.56
CA ALA A 134 -5.09 -19.67 -2.98
C ALA A 134 -6.28 -20.54 -2.53
N THR A 135 -7.26 -19.95 -1.85
CA THR A 135 -8.50 -20.64 -1.43
C THR A 135 -9.30 -21.16 -2.62
N LEU A 136 -9.40 -20.38 -3.70
CA LEU A 136 -10.10 -20.78 -4.92
C LEU A 136 -9.44 -21.99 -5.58
N VAL A 137 -8.10 -22.01 -5.68
CA VAL A 137 -7.36 -23.16 -6.23
C VAL A 137 -7.56 -24.39 -5.37
N GLN A 138 -7.54 -24.24 -4.03
CA GLN A 138 -7.82 -25.34 -3.11
C GLN A 138 -9.21 -25.93 -3.34
N GLN A 139 -10.25 -25.09 -3.35
CA GLN A 139 -11.63 -25.52 -3.57
C GLN A 139 -11.82 -26.19 -4.92
N SER A 140 -11.19 -25.68 -5.97
CA SER A 140 -11.26 -26.27 -7.31
C SER A 140 -10.62 -27.68 -7.35
N ALA A 141 -9.50 -27.87 -6.62
CA ALA A 141 -8.85 -29.17 -6.52
C ALA A 141 -9.71 -30.19 -5.75
N GLU A 142 -10.37 -29.78 -4.67
CA GLU A 142 -11.24 -30.63 -3.86
C GLU A 142 -12.53 -31.03 -4.59
N LEU A 143 -13.11 -30.10 -5.36
CA LEU A 143 -14.37 -30.34 -6.08
C LEU A 143 -14.18 -30.99 -7.45
N GLY A 144 -12.94 -31.15 -7.94
CA GLY A 144 -12.65 -31.68 -9.28
C GLY A 144 -13.18 -30.79 -10.40
N SER A 145 -13.45 -29.50 -10.11
CA SER A 145 -13.90 -28.52 -11.10
C SER A 145 -12.73 -28.02 -11.96
N SER A 146 -13.05 -27.47 -13.13
CA SER A 146 -12.03 -26.87 -13.99
C SER A 146 -11.40 -25.65 -13.33
N ILE A 147 -10.16 -25.79 -12.90
CA ILE A 147 -9.36 -24.66 -12.35
C ILE A 147 -9.33 -23.49 -13.34
N THR A 148 -9.26 -23.76 -14.63
CA THR A 148 -9.23 -22.76 -15.70
C THR A 148 -10.46 -21.85 -15.69
N GLU A 149 -11.66 -22.44 -15.54
CA GLU A 149 -12.90 -21.67 -15.48
C GLU A 149 -12.97 -20.80 -14.22
N ALA A 150 -12.56 -21.34 -13.08
CA ALA A 150 -12.48 -20.60 -11.84
C ALA A 150 -11.48 -19.42 -11.92
N LEU A 151 -10.33 -19.63 -12.56
CA LEU A 151 -9.32 -18.61 -12.81
C LEU A 151 -9.86 -17.48 -13.71
N ARG A 152 -10.61 -17.83 -14.75
CA ARG A 152 -11.19 -16.86 -15.68
C ARG A 152 -12.18 -15.94 -14.97
N VAL A 153 -13.12 -16.51 -14.23
CA VAL A 153 -14.10 -15.74 -13.44
C VAL A 153 -13.38 -14.82 -12.43
N TYR A 154 -12.33 -15.32 -11.79
CA TYR A 154 -11.58 -14.55 -10.83
C TYR A 154 -10.77 -13.42 -11.48
N SER A 155 -10.18 -13.64 -12.65
CA SER A 155 -9.47 -12.60 -13.43
C SER A 155 -10.44 -11.48 -13.84
N ASP A 156 -11.64 -11.81 -14.31
CA ASP A 156 -12.66 -10.82 -14.66
C ASP A 156 -13.09 -9.98 -13.44
N ASP A 157 -13.25 -10.60 -12.26
CA ASP A 157 -13.51 -9.87 -11.01
C ASP A 157 -12.37 -8.91 -10.65
N MET A 158 -11.11 -9.31 -10.85
CA MET A 158 -9.96 -8.44 -10.63
C MET A 158 -9.94 -7.22 -11.57
N ARG A 159 -10.32 -7.40 -12.83
CA ARG A 159 -10.45 -6.29 -13.79
C ARG A 159 -11.53 -5.31 -13.35
N HIS A 160 -12.71 -5.82 -12.94
CA HIS A 160 -13.77 -4.98 -12.40
C HIS A 160 -13.36 -4.23 -11.15
N LYS A 161 -12.69 -4.87 -10.20
CA LYS A 161 -12.14 -4.21 -9.01
C LYS A 161 -11.12 -3.13 -9.35
N ARG A 162 -10.29 -3.33 -10.37
CA ARG A 162 -9.33 -2.33 -10.85
C ARG A 162 -10.05 -1.09 -11.40
N LEU A 163 -11.09 -1.30 -12.21
CA LEU A 163 -11.92 -0.22 -12.76
C LEU A 163 -12.64 0.54 -11.67
N SER A 164 -13.32 -0.14 -10.77
CA SER A 164 -14.05 0.47 -9.63
C SER A 164 -13.13 1.31 -8.74
N ARG A 165 -11.90 0.86 -8.48
CA ARG A 165 -10.90 1.66 -7.73
C ARG A 165 -10.47 2.92 -8.49
N ALA A 166 -10.40 2.87 -9.81
CA ALA A 166 -10.10 4.05 -10.63
C ALA A 166 -11.27 5.06 -10.61
N GLU A 167 -12.48 4.56 -10.71
CA GLU A 167 -13.72 5.36 -10.60
C GLU A 167 -13.86 6.00 -9.21
N GLU A 168 -13.61 5.24 -8.13
CA GLU A 168 -13.63 5.76 -6.75
C GLU A 168 -12.66 6.94 -6.58
N LYS A 169 -11.44 6.82 -7.12
CA LYS A 169 -10.48 7.92 -7.09
C LYS A 169 -10.96 9.12 -7.90
N ALA A 170 -11.61 8.90 -9.03
CA ALA A 170 -12.18 9.98 -9.85
C ALA A 170 -13.33 10.68 -9.14
N TYR A 171 -14.23 9.95 -8.49
CA TYR A 171 -15.34 10.51 -7.72
C TYR A 171 -14.89 11.24 -6.44
N ALA A 172 -13.74 10.91 -5.89
CA ALA A 172 -13.18 11.62 -4.74
C ALA A 172 -12.63 13.02 -5.09
N LEU A 173 -12.36 13.32 -6.37
CA LEU A 173 -11.79 14.61 -6.80
C LEU A 173 -12.75 15.78 -6.58
N PRO A 174 -14.06 15.73 -6.98
CA PRO A 174 -15.00 16.81 -6.72
C PRO A 174 -15.17 17.10 -5.23
N ALA A 175 -15.22 16.08 -4.39
CA ALA A 175 -15.33 16.23 -2.94
C ALA A 175 -14.10 16.94 -2.34
N LYS A 176 -12.89 16.63 -2.82
CA LYS A 176 -11.67 17.32 -2.39
C LYS A 176 -11.63 18.79 -2.82
N LEU A 177 -12.25 19.15 -3.93
CA LEU A 177 -12.33 20.55 -4.39
C LEU A 177 -13.43 21.34 -3.64
N ALA A 178 -14.47 20.67 -3.15
CA ALA A 178 -15.53 21.33 -2.39
C ALA A 178 -15.04 21.90 -1.05
N VAL A 179 -14.09 21.22 -0.38
CA VAL A 179 -13.55 21.67 0.91
C VAL A 179 -12.88 23.05 0.84
N PRO A 180 -11.88 23.31 -0.04
CA PRO A 180 -11.29 24.63 -0.13
C PRO A 180 -12.27 25.69 -0.62
N MET A 181 -13.20 25.35 -1.51
CA MET A 181 -14.27 26.31 -1.90
C MET A 181 -15.16 26.69 -0.72
N MET A 182 -15.57 25.72 0.11
CA MET A 182 -16.38 26.01 1.29
C MET A 182 -15.64 26.88 2.30
N VAL A 183 -14.35 26.60 2.54
CA VAL A 183 -13.50 27.38 3.46
C VAL A 183 -13.30 28.83 2.97
N CYS A 184 -13.24 29.06 1.65
CA CYS A 184 -13.11 30.40 1.10
C CYS A 184 -14.44 31.18 1.02
N ILE A 185 -15.54 30.51 0.61
CA ILE A 185 -16.84 31.17 0.39
C ILE A 185 -17.53 31.49 1.71
N PHE A 186 -17.43 30.61 2.71
CA PHE A 186 -18.12 30.76 3.99
C PHE A 186 -17.72 32.05 4.74
N PRO A 187 -16.42 32.39 4.91
CA PRO A 187 -16.02 33.65 5.55
C PRO A 187 -16.50 34.89 4.78
N VAL A 188 -16.46 34.85 3.45
CA VAL A 188 -16.90 35.99 2.62
C VAL A 188 -18.39 36.22 2.77
N LEU A 189 -19.21 35.16 2.73
CA LEU A 189 -20.64 35.27 2.99
C LEU A 189 -20.94 35.85 4.39
N PHE A 190 -20.20 35.40 5.39
CA PHE A 190 -20.35 35.88 6.76
C PHE A 190 -20.07 37.38 6.86
N VAL A 191 -18.98 37.85 6.24
CA VAL A 191 -18.63 39.27 6.20
C VAL A 191 -19.70 40.09 5.47
N VAL A 192 -20.15 39.64 4.30
CA VAL A 192 -21.20 40.35 3.50
C VAL A 192 -22.51 40.47 4.24
N ILE A 193 -22.93 39.45 5.00
CA ILE A 193 -24.18 39.47 5.77
C ILE A 193 -24.05 40.29 7.06
N LEU A 194 -22.92 40.19 7.77
CA LEU A 194 -22.74 40.90 9.03
C LEU A 194 -22.36 42.37 8.86
N LEU A 195 -21.68 42.73 7.79
CA LEU A 195 -21.23 44.12 7.56
C LEU A 195 -22.37 45.13 7.58
N PRO A 196 -23.54 44.95 6.88
CA PRO A 196 -24.64 45.89 6.95
C PRO A 196 -25.30 45.92 8.33
N VAL A 197 -25.31 44.82 9.06
CA VAL A 197 -25.86 44.76 10.43
C VAL A 197 -24.98 45.56 11.39
N ILE A 198 -23.66 45.40 11.30
CA ILE A 198 -22.69 46.10 12.10
C ILE A 198 -22.76 47.62 11.79
N VAL A 199 -22.79 47.98 10.50
CA VAL A 199 -22.94 49.40 10.08
C VAL A 199 -24.22 50.05 10.62
N ARG A 200 -25.35 49.31 10.57
CA ARG A 200 -26.62 49.82 11.14
C ARG A 200 -26.57 49.98 12.66
N LEU A 201 -25.91 49.06 13.36
CA LEU A 201 -25.72 49.18 14.82
C LEU A 201 -24.83 50.37 15.20
N TYR A 202 -23.82 50.69 14.39
CA TYR A 202 -22.92 51.81 14.62
C TYR A 202 -23.52 53.15 14.16
N THR A 203 -24.27 53.18 13.06
CA THR A 203 -24.87 54.42 12.51
C THR A 203 -26.30 54.68 13.01
N GLY A 204 -26.97 53.71 13.59
CA GLY A 204 -28.37 53.83 14.07
C GLY A 204 -28.51 54.43 15.47
N HIS A 205 -27.54 55.16 15.98
CA HIS A 205 -27.58 55.87 17.25
C HIS A 205 -27.69 57.40 17.07
N TYR A 206 -28.32 57.85 15.95
CA TYR A 206 -28.75 59.20 15.77
C TYR A 206 -30.20 59.25 15.32
#